data_52774e51b7d7edad34bb5bd2900c4d0c
#
_entry.id   52774e51b7d7edad34bb5bd2900c4d0c
#
_cell.length_a   1.000
_cell.length_b   1.000
_cell.length_c   1.000
_cell.angle_alpha   90.00
_cell.angle_beta   90.00
_cell.angle_gamma   90.00
#
_symmetry.space_group_name_H-M   'P 1'
#
loop_
_entity.id
_entity.type
_entity.pdbx_description
1 polymer ?
#
loop_
_entity_poly.entity_id
_entity_poly.type
_entity_poly.pdbx_seq_one_letter_code
_entity_poly.pdbx_strand_id
1 'polypeptide(L)'
;MNPLREAKLIETRRHFFGRTAAGIGTAALSSLLNPDLFSAQPAPQTTAGGLPGLPHFAPKAKRVIYLFMSGAPSQLDMWDYKPKMNDWFDKDLPDSVRNGQRITTMTSGQKRFPIAPSTFKFRQHGVNGTWVSEVLPHTARIVDDLAVIKTVNTEAINHDPAITYIQTGSQLPGRPSAGAWLSYGLGSMNQNLPAFVVLHSTVNGGFGGQALYARLWGSGFLSTRHQGVSLRSSGDP
;
A
#
# COMPACT_ATOMS: atom_id res chain seq x y z
N MET A 1 -19.09 22.56 36.57
CA MET A 1 -18.64 21.13 36.59
C MET A 1 -18.36 20.74 38.05
N ASN A 2 -18.73 19.54 38.46
CA ASN A 2 -18.56 19.13 39.88
C ASN A 2 -17.09 18.68 40.10
N PRO A 3 -16.32 19.36 40.98
CA PRO A 3 -14.90 19.08 41.19
C PRO A 3 -14.59 17.64 41.65
N LEU A 4 -15.55 17.02 42.35
CA LEU A 4 -15.43 15.61 42.76
C LEU A 4 -15.50 14.61 41.60
N ARG A 5 -16.21 15.00 40.54
CA ARG A 5 -16.30 14.19 39.30
C ARG A 5 -15.03 14.28 38.45
N GLU A 6 -14.41 15.43 38.49
CA GLU A 6 -13.15 15.70 37.78
C GLU A 6 -11.98 15.01 38.50
N ALA A 7 -11.92 15.05 39.83
CA ALA A 7 -10.94 14.33 40.64
C ALA A 7 -11.04 12.81 40.42
N LYS A 8 -12.25 12.22 40.40
CA LYS A 8 -12.47 10.81 40.07
C LYS A 8 -12.03 10.42 38.69
N LEU A 9 -12.21 11.27 37.69
CA LEU A 9 -11.75 11.03 36.33
C LEU A 9 -10.23 11.07 36.20
N ILE A 10 -9.56 11.95 36.93
CA ILE A 10 -8.08 12.03 36.98
C ILE A 10 -7.51 10.82 37.71
N GLU A 11 -8.14 10.38 38.82
CA GLU A 11 -7.74 9.20 39.57
C GLU A 11 -7.92 7.92 38.75
N THR A 12 -8.99 7.80 37.98
CA THR A 12 -9.24 6.68 37.07
C THR A 12 -8.21 6.61 35.95
N ARG A 13 -7.82 7.75 35.37
CA ARG A 13 -6.77 7.83 34.34
C ARG A 13 -5.40 7.45 34.91
N ARG A 14 -5.02 7.98 36.07
CA ARG A 14 -3.77 7.59 36.73
C ARG A 14 -3.73 6.11 37.07
N HIS A 15 -4.82 5.53 37.56
CA HIS A 15 -4.93 4.10 37.82
C HIS A 15 -4.85 3.25 36.56
N PHE A 16 -5.52 3.69 35.49
CA PHE A 16 -5.46 3.00 34.22
C PHE A 16 -4.04 3.00 33.65
N PHE A 17 -3.41 4.17 33.51
CA PHE A 17 -2.06 4.26 32.99
C PHE A 17 -1.00 3.64 33.93
N GLY A 18 -1.14 3.76 35.22
CA GLY A 18 -0.22 3.14 36.19
C GLY A 18 -0.27 1.61 36.14
N ARG A 19 -1.44 1.00 36.12
CA ARG A 19 -1.59 -0.46 36.04
C ARG A 19 -1.24 -1.00 34.64
N THR A 20 -1.62 -0.30 33.60
CA THR A 20 -1.31 -0.72 32.22
C THR A 20 0.18 -0.60 31.95
N ALA A 21 0.84 0.47 32.40
CA ALA A 21 2.27 0.64 32.29
C ALA A 21 3.05 -0.41 33.09
N ALA A 22 2.59 -0.72 34.31
CA ALA A 22 3.17 -1.79 35.13
C ALA A 22 2.96 -3.17 34.50
N GLY A 23 1.77 -3.46 33.95
CA GLY A 23 1.48 -4.72 33.27
C GLY A 23 2.29 -4.90 31.99
N ILE A 24 2.32 -3.87 31.13
CA ILE A 24 3.12 -3.88 29.88
C ILE A 24 4.62 -3.89 30.21
N GLY A 25 5.05 -3.11 31.20
CA GLY A 25 6.44 -3.09 31.62
C GLY A 25 6.90 -4.42 32.18
N THR A 26 6.06 -5.11 32.99
CA THR A 26 6.36 -6.45 33.49
C THR A 26 6.40 -7.49 32.39
N ALA A 27 5.47 -7.45 31.44
CA ALA A 27 5.46 -8.35 30.30
C ALA A 27 6.68 -8.13 29.41
N ALA A 28 7.04 -6.86 29.13
CA ALA A 28 8.23 -6.51 28.38
C ALA A 28 9.52 -6.95 29.10
N LEU A 29 9.60 -6.73 30.42
CA LEU A 29 10.74 -7.16 31.22
C LEU A 29 10.84 -8.70 31.29
N SER A 30 9.71 -9.39 31.45
CA SER A 30 9.67 -10.86 31.42
C SER A 30 10.13 -11.42 30.07
N SER A 31 9.77 -10.77 28.96
CA SER A 31 10.22 -11.19 27.61
C SER A 31 11.71 -10.94 27.40
N LEU A 32 12.27 -9.91 28.04
CA LEU A 32 13.71 -9.62 27.99
C LEU A 32 14.53 -10.54 28.89
N LEU A 33 13.98 -10.94 30.06
CA LEU A 33 14.65 -11.80 31.03
C LEU A 33 14.51 -13.29 30.72
N ASN A 34 13.47 -13.67 30.03
CA ASN A 34 13.22 -15.06 29.64
C ASN A 34 12.54 -15.15 28.27
N PRO A 35 13.31 -15.01 27.19
CA PRO A 35 12.79 -15.05 25.82
C PRO A 35 12.07 -16.35 25.49
N ASP A 36 12.35 -17.45 26.19
CA ASP A 36 11.74 -18.76 25.94
C ASP A 36 10.27 -18.86 26.42
N LEU A 37 9.83 -17.98 27.31
CA LEU A 37 8.43 -17.94 27.77
C LEU A 37 7.44 -17.51 26.68
N PHE A 38 7.91 -16.85 25.62
CA PHE A 38 7.12 -16.36 24.51
C PHE A 38 7.56 -16.92 23.15
N SER A 39 8.56 -17.81 23.14
CA SER A 39 9.00 -18.50 21.93
C SER A 39 8.05 -19.66 21.62
N ALA A 40 7.03 -19.42 20.82
CA ALA A 40 6.45 -20.47 20.01
C ALA A 40 7.57 -21.00 19.11
N GLN A 41 7.75 -22.31 19.03
CA GLN A 41 8.79 -23.10 18.37
C GLN A 41 9.74 -22.34 17.42
N PRO A 42 11.06 -22.61 17.47
CA PRO A 42 12.01 -21.92 16.63
C PRO A 42 11.67 -22.17 15.18
N ALA A 43 11.19 -21.13 14.51
CA ALA A 43 11.11 -21.12 13.06
C ALA A 43 12.54 -21.26 12.51
N PRO A 44 12.76 -22.00 11.39
CA PRO A 44 14.07 -22.18 10.80
C PRO A 44 14.68 -20.80 10.53
N GLN A 45 15.77 -20.50 11.20
CA GLN A 45 16.51 -19.26 11.06
C GLN A 45 17.19 -19.23 9.70
N THR A 46 16.60 -18.54 8.74
CA THR A 46 17.20 -18.40 7.41
C THR A 46 17.33 -16.94 6.95
N THR A 47 16.91 -15.97 7.76
CA THR A 47 16.96 -14.56 7.38
C THR A 47 17.68 -13.73 8.43
N ALA A 48 18.72 -12.99 8.03
CA ALA A 48 19.40 -12.05 8.89
C ALA A 48 18.48 -10.85 9.19
N GLY A 49 18.18 -10.61 10.47
CA GLY A 49 17.55 -9.38 10.92
C GLY A 49 16.01 -9.28 10.86
N GLY A 50 15.30 -10.38 10.61
CA GLY A 50 13.83 -10.41 10.70
C GLY A 50 13.32 -10.52 12.13
N LEU A 51 12.00 -10.37 12.31
CA LEU A 51 11.35 -10.56 13.61
C LEU A 51 11.27 -12.04 13.99
N PRO A 52 11.49 -12.39 15.26
CA PRO A 52 11.31 -13.76 15.74
C PRO A 52 9.88 -14.26 15.45
N GLY A 53 9.75 -15.51 15.02
CA GLY A 53 8.46 -16.14 14.74
C GLY A 53 7.83 -15.79 13.37
N LEU A 54 8.48 -14.98 12.54
CA LEU A 54 8.04 -14.73 11.18
C LEU A 54 8.95 -15.44 10.16
N PRO A 55 8.38 -15.88 9.02
CA PRO A 55 6.95 -15.91 8.68
C PRO A 55 6.20 -17.04 9.39
N HIS A 56 4.91 -16.84 9.69
CA HIS A 56 4.08 -17.86 10.36
C HIS A 56 3.85 -19.12 9.52
N PHE A 57 3.99 -19.01 8.21
CA PHE A 57 3.87 -20.10 7.25
C PHE A 57 5.14 -20.20 6.40
N ALA A 58 5.50 -21.39 5.97
CA ALA A 58 6.64 -21.59 5.09
C ALA A 58 6.48 -20.76 3.79
N PRO A 59 7.38 -19.81 3.51
CA PRO A 59 7.26 -18.93 2.35
C PRO A 59 7.54 -19.73 1.07
N LYS A 60 6.68 -19.57 0.07
CA LYS A 60 6.90 -20.08 -1.29
C LYS A 60 7.72 -19.09 -2.13
N ALA A 61 7.50 -17.80 -1.93
CA ALA A 61 8.21 -16.73 -2.63
C ALA A 61 9.44 -16.29 -1.83
N LYS A 62 10.55 -16.10 -2.50
CA LYS A 62 11.82 -15.61 -1.92
C LYS A 62 12.08 -14.15 -2.21
N ARG A 63 11.42 -13.58 -3.22
CA ARG A 63 11.59 -12.21 -3.68
C ARG A 63 10.24 -11.62 -4.03
N VAL A 64 10.11 -10.31 -3.83
CA VAL A 64 8.94 -9.52 -4.23
C VAL A 64 9.41 -8.47 -5.22
N ILE A 65 8.75 -8.36 -6.35
CA ILE A 65 8.93 -7.28 -7.33
C ILE A 65 7.63 -6.50 -7.36
N TYR A 66 7.69 -5.23 -6.99
CA TYR A 66 6.54 -4.35 -6.99
C TYR A 66 6.62 -3.39 -8.17
N LEU A 67 5.77 -3.64 -9.17
CA LEU A 67 5.69 -2.81 -10.37
C LEU A 67 4.60 -1.75 -10.15
N PHE A 68 5.02 -0.55 -9.81
CA PHE A 68 4.14 0.55 -9.51
C PHE A 68 4.02 1.54 -10.67
N MET A 69 2.83 1.69 -11.18
CA MET A 69 2.50 2.68 -12.21
C MET A 69 1.97 3.94 -11.53
N SER A 70 2.86 4.90 -11.28
CA SER A 70 2.50 6.17 -10.65
C SER A 70 1.54 6.98 -11.51
N GLY A 71 0.54 7.59 -10.86
CA GLY A 71 -0.53 8.32 -11.54
C GLY A 71 -1.70 7.44 -11.99
N ALA A 72 -1.58 6.14 -11.85
CA ALA A 72 -2.56 5.09 -12.12
C ALA A 72 -3.21 5.15 -13.53
N PRO A 73 -3.02 4.15 -14.35
CA PRO A 73 -3.79 4.02 -15.58
C PRO A 73 -5.26 3.73 -15.28
N SER A 74 -6.15 4.06 -16.21
CA SER A 74 -7.59 3.86 -16.07
C SER A 74 -7.94 2.39 -15.98
N GLN A 75 -8.50 1.96 -14.84
CA GLN A 75 -8.98 0.58 -14.67
C GLN A 75 -10.11 0.23 -15.63
N LEU A 76 -10.93 1.22 -16.05
CA LEU A 76 -12.00 1.06 -17.02
C LEU A 76 -11.47 0.70 -18.40
N ASP A 77 -10.25 1.10 -18.71
CA ASP A 77 -9.60 0.83 -20.00
C ASP A 77 -8.75 -0.45 -19.99
N MET A 78 -8.54 -1.06 -18.83
CA MET A 78 -7.66 -2.23 -18.69
C MET A 78 -8.35 -3.50 -18.22
N TRP A 79 -9.12 -3.42 -17.13
CA TRP A 79 -9.62 -4.60 -16.42
C TRP A 79 -11.12 -4.60 -16.11
N ASP A 80 -11.72 -3.41 -16.05
CA ASP A 80 -13.08 -3.25 -15.55
C ASP A 80 -14.06 -3.06 -16.70
N TYR A 81 -14.30 -4.13 -17.44
CA TYR A 81 -15.19 -4.14 -18.60
C TYR A 81 -16.63 -3.82 -18.22
N LYS A 82 -17.15 -2.69 -18.67
CA LYS A 82 -18.49 -2.18 -18.41
C LYS A 82 -19.23 -1.79 -19.70
N PRO A 83 -19.68 -2.78 -20.50
CA PRO A 83 -20.28 -2.53 -21.81
C PRO A 83 -21.53 -1.64 -21.78
N LYS A 84 -22.31 -1.67 -20.69
CA LYS A 84 -23.47 -0.80 -20.52
C LYS A 84 -23.15 0.70 -20.47
N MET A 85 -21.90 1.07 -20.22
CA MET A 85 -21.51 2.49 -20.29
C MET A 85 -21.68 3.09 -21.69
N ASN A 86 -21.67 2.27 -22.74
CA ASN A 86 -21.95 2.74 -24.11
C ASN A 86 -23.36 3.31 -24.25
N ASP A 87 -24.34 2.74 -23.55
CA ASP A 87 -25.73 3.20 -23.57
C ASP A 87 -25.90 4.55 -22.83
N TRP A 88 -24.89 4.90 -22.03
CA TRP A 88 -24.83 6.10 -21.23
C TRP A 88 -23.81 7.14 -21.73
N PHE A 89 -23.22 6.92 -22.88
CA PHE A 89 -22.24 7.85 -23.45
C PHE A 89 -22.82 9.28 -23.50
N ASP A 90 -22.05 10.25 -23.05
CA ASP A 90 -22.38 11.68 -22.94
C ASP A 90 -23.61 12.02 -22.09
N LYS A 91 -24.23 11.06 -21.38
CA LYS A 91 -25.22 11.35 -20.35
C LYS A 91 -24.50 11.68 -19.05
N ASP A 92 -25.11 12.57 -18.25
CA ASP A 92 -24.53 12.91 -16.95
C ASP A 92 -24.58 11.72 -15.97
N LEU A 93 -23.56 11.61 -15.15
CA LEU A 93 -23.47 10.61 -14.10
C LEU A 93 -24.65 10.74 -13.16
N PRO A 94 -25.49 9.69 -12.98
CA PRO A 94 -26.65 9.75 -12.08
C PRO A 94 -26.22 9.99 -10.63
N ASP A 95 -27.02 10.75 -9.91
CA ASP A 95 -26.79 11.04 -8.47
C ASP A 95 -26.72 9.76 -7.64
N SER A 96 -27.47 8.72 -8.01
CA SER A 96 -27.43 7.41 -7.37
C SER A 96 -26.06 6.70 -7.48
N VAL A 97 -25.30 6.97 -8.54
CA VAL A 97 -23.96 6.46 -8.73
C VAL A 97 -22.93 7.36 -8.07
N ARG A 98 -23.13 8.66 -8.20
CA ARG A 98 -22.28 9.67 -7.58
C ARG A 98 -22.33 9.61 -6.05
N ASN A 99 -23.49 9.34 -5.49
CA ASN A 99 -23.74 9.08 -4.06
C ASN A 99 -23.03 10.07 -3.11
N GLY A 100 -23.06 11.37 -3.44
CA GLY A 100 -22.40 12.39 -2.63
C GLY A 100 -20.87 12.36 -2.61
N GLN A 101 -20.23 11.57 -3.47
CA GLN A 101 -18.77 11.53 -3.55
C GLN A 101 -18.18 12.92 -3.77
N ARG A 102 -17.13 13.20 -3.04
CA ARG A 102 -16.35 14.41 -3.18
C ARG A 102 -15.66 14.43 -4.53
N ILE A 103 -15.85 15.51 -5.29
CA ILE A 103 -15.15 15.74 -6.56
C ILE A 103 -13.80 16.41 -6.32
N THR A 104 -12.87 16.21 -7.24
CA THR A 104 -11.55 16.86 -7.19
C THR A 104 -11.66 18.34 -7.50
N THR A 105 -10.69 19.13 -7.06
CA THR A 105 -10.60 20.55 -7.40
C THR A 105 -10.50 20.78 -8.91
N MET A 106 -9.89 19.83 -9.65
CA MET A 106 -9.79 19.91 -11.11
C MET A 106 -11.13 19.82 -11.81
N THR A 107 -12.12 19.17 -11.21
CA THR A 107 -13.47 19.00 -11.77
C THR A 107 -14.51 19.89 -11.11
N SER A 108 -14.15 20.68 -10.09
CA SER A 108 -15.09 21.52 -9.34
C SER A 108 -15.77 22.58 -10.18
N GLY A 109 -15.13 23.04 -11.25
CA GLY A 109 -15.70 24.01 -12.21
C GLY A 109 -16.50 23.38 -13.34
N GLN A 110 -16.61 22.06 -13.43
CA GLN A 110 -17.40 21.40 -14.46
C GLN A 110 -18.89 21.49 -14.16
N LYS A 111 -19.66 21.88 -15.17
CA LYS A 111 -21.11 21.93 -15.08
C LYS A 111 -21.78 20.58 -15.29
N ARG A 112 -21.09 19.67 -15.98
CA ARG A 112 -21.55 18.33 -16.34
C ARG A 112 -20.51 17.29 -16.01
N PHE A 113 -20.95 16.07 -15.72
CA PHE A 113 -20.11 14.90 -15.49
C PHE A 113 -20.48 13.77 -16.46
N PRO A 114 -20.21 13.95 -17.77
CA PRO A 114 -20.61 12.99 -18.77
C PRO A 114 -19.86 11.66 -18.62
N ILE A 115 -20.59 10.58 -18.87
CA ILE A 115 -20.03 9.22 -18.86
C ILE A 115 -19.25 9.00 -20.16
N ALA A 116 -18.01 8.54 -20.02
CA ALA A 116 -17.15 8.15 -21.12
C ALA A 116 -16.81 6.65 -21.00
N PRO A 117 -17.35 5.78 -21.86
CA PRO A 117 -16.97 4.38 -21.90
C PRO A 117 -15.55 4.21 -22.43
N SER A 118 -14.95 3.05 -22.15
CA SER A 118 -13.67 2.69 -22.75
C SER A 118 -13.80 2.59 -24.27
N THR A 119 -12.81 3.13 -24.97
CA THR A 119 -12.69 3.01 -26.45
C THR A 119 -11.96 1.74 -26.87
N PHE A 120 -11.36 1.01 -25.93
CA PHE A 120 -10.60 -0.20 -26.19
C PHE A 120 -11.50 -1.44 -26.19
N LYS A 121 -11.08 -2.44 -26.96
CA LYS A 121 -11.77 -3.72 -27.05
C LYS A 121 -11.35 -4.63 -25.89
N PHE A 122 -12.33 -5.35 -25.37
CA PHE A 122 -12.13 -6.34 -24.33
C PHE A 122 -12.42 -7.74 -24.86
N ARG A 123 -11.67 -8.72 -24.37
CA ARG A 123 -11.90 -10.14 -24.61
C ARG A 123 -11.71 -10.92 -23.33
N GLN A 124 -12.33 -12.09 -23.27
CA GLN A 124 -12.09 -13.06 -22.20
C GLN A 124 -10.80 -13.84 -22.49
N HIS A 125 -9.99 -14.03 -21.48
CA HIS A 125 -8.72 -14.74 -21.53
C HIS A 125 -8.62 -15.71 -20.34
N GLY A 126 -7.80 -16.75 -20.52
CA GLY A 126 -7.56 -17.79 -19.54
C GLY A 126 -8.75 -18.73 -19.35
N VAL A 127 -8.55 -19.76 -18.53
CA VAL A 127 -9.56 -20.76 -18.23
C VAL A 127 -10.71 -20.20 -17.40
N ASN A 128 -10.44 -19.14 -16.63
CA ASN A 128 -11.43 -18.44 -15.80
C ASN A 128 -12.25 -17.39 -16.57
N GLY A 129 -11.98 -17.16 -17.85
CA GLY A 129 -12.67 -16.19 -18.67
C GLY A 129 -12.55 -14.74 -18.18
N THR A 130 -11.39 -14.35 -17.68
CA THR A 130 -11.14 -13.00 -17.18
C THR A 130 -11.16 -11.98 -18.31
N TRP A 131 -11.96 -10.93 -18.16
CA TRP A 131 -11.99 -9.83 -19.12
C TRP A 131 -10.72 -8.99 -19.04
N VAL A 132 -10.02 -8.86 -20.16
CA VAL A 132 -8.79 -8.07 -20.29
C VAL A 132 -8.88 -7.23 -21.57
N SER A 133 -8.43 -5.99 -21.45
CA SER A 133 -8.38 -5.05 -22.59
C SER A 133 -7.24 -5.39 -23.54
N GLU A 134 -7.42 -5.01 -24.81
CA GLU A 134 -6.40 -5.13 -25.86
C GLU A 134 -5.11 -4.35 -25.58
N VAL A 135 -5.13 -3.36 -24.66
CA VAL A 135 -3.93 -2.62 -24.23
C VAL A 135 -2.98 -3.44 -23.37
N LEU A 136 -3.41 -4.61 -22.89
CA LEU A 136 -2.63 -5.50 -22.05
C LEU A 136 -2.37 -6.88 -22.70
N PRO A 137 -1.84 -6.94 -23.94
CA PRO A 137 -1.76 -8.20 -24.70
C PRO A 137 -0.81 -9.23 -24.07
N HIS A 138 0.23 -8.77 -23.39
CA HIS A 138 1.17 -9.66 -22.71
C HIS A 138 0.63 -10.17 -21.38
N THR A 139 0.00 -9.29 -20.61
CA THR A 139 -0.62 -9.66 -19.31
C THR A 139 -1.80 -10.61 -19.52
N ALA A 140 -2.54 -10.47 -20.60
CA ALA A 140 -3.61 -11.38 -20.98
C ALA A 140 -3.16 -12.85 -21.15
N ARG A 141 -1.88 -13.08 -21.49
CA ARG A 141 -1.32 -14.44 -21.67
C ARG A 141 -1.07 -15.18 -20.36
N ILE A 142 -0.90 -14.44 -19.28
CA ILE A 142 -0.59 -14.97 -17.95
C ILE A 142 -1.71 -14.74 -16.96
N VAL A 143 -2.93 -14.45 -17.45
CA VAL A 143 -4.05 -14.02 -16.60
C VAL A 143 -4.47 -15.10 -15.60
N ASP A 144 -4.28 -16.37 -15.91
CA ASP A 144 -4.58 -17.48 -15.00
C ASP A 144 -3.61 -17.57 -13.82
N ASP A 145 -2.42 -17.00 -13.96
CA ASP A 145 -1.42 -16.89 -12.88
C ASP A 145 -1.61 -15.64 -12.02
N LEU A 146 -2.61 -14.79 -12.33
CA LEU A 146 -2.84 -13.51 -11.68
C LEU A 146 -4.05 -13.54 -10.76
N ALA A 147 -3.92 -12.93 -9.59
CA ALA A 147 -5.04 -12.53 -8.75
C ALA A 147 -5.42 -11.09 -9.04
N VAL A 148 -6.50 -10.85 -9.79
CA VAL A 148 -6.97 -9.50 -10.16
C VAL A 148 -7.96 -9.00 -9.11
N ILE A 149 -7.56 -8.02 -8.30
CA ILE A 149 -8.37 -7.45 -7.22
C ILE A 149 -9.00 -6.15 -7.70
N LYS A 150 -10.30 -6.18 -8.02
CA LYS A 150 -11.05 -5.02 -8.55
C LYS A 150 -11.76 -4.18 -7.49
N THR A 151 -11.72 -4.59 -6.24
CA THR A 151 -12.49 -4.00 -5.14
C THR A 151 -11.65 -3.14 -4.19
N VAL A 152 -10.43 -2.80 -4.58
CA VAL A 152 -9.58 -1.89 -3.80
C VAL A 152 -10.19 -0.50 -3.81
N ASN A 153 -10.33 0.11 -2.64
CA ASN A 153 -10.93 1.43 -2.46
C ASN A 153 -9.98 2.37 -1.71
N THR A 154 -10.10 3.66 -1.97
CA THR A 154 -9.39 4.72 -1.26
C THR A 154 -10.23 5.98 -1.19
N GLU A 155 -10.09 6.74 -0.12
CA GLU A 155 -10.64 8.08 0.03
C GLU A 155 -9.73 9.18 -0.56
N ALA A 156 -8.54 8.82 -1.00
CA ALA A 156 -7.60 9.75 -1.58
C ALA A 156 -8.08 10.19 -2.97
N ILE A 157 -8.39 11.47 -3.11
CA ILE A 157 -8.94 12.06 -4.34
C ILE A 157 -7.88 12.64 -5.28
N ASN A 158 -6.61 12.65 -4.86
CA ASN A 158 -5.50 13.23 -5.62
C ASN A 158 -4.31 12.26 -5.62
N HIS A 159 -3.44 12.38 -6.63
CA HIS A 159 -2.32 11.48 -6.84
C HIS A 159 -1.38 11.41 -5.66
N ASP A 160 -0.93 12.56 -5.12
CA ASP A 160 0.07 12.58 -4.05
C ASP A 160 -0.39 11.87 -2.76
N PRO A 161 -1.55 12.15 -2.17
CA PRO A 161 -2.04 11.38 -1.03
C PRO A 161 -2.36 9.93 -1.40
N ALA A 162 -2.82 9.64 -2.64
CA ALA A 162 -3.13 8.29 -3.07
C ALA A 162 -1.90 7.41 -3.19
N ILE A 163 -0.81 7.90 -3.82
CA ILE A 163 0.44 7.15 -3.92
C ILE A 163 1.12 6.98 -2.56
N THR A 164 1.00 7.97 -1.69
CA THR A 164 1.49 7.85 -0.32
C THR A 164 0.70 6.77 0.43
N TYR A 165 -0.62 6.76 0.27
CA TYR A 165 -1.49 5.78 0.91
C TYR A 165 -1.20 4.34 0.47
N ILE A 166 -1.09 4.08 -0.84
CA ILE A 166 -0.83 2.72 -1.33
C ILE A 166 0.55 2.20 -0.93
N GLN A 167 1.54 3.10 -0.78
CA GLN A 167 2.90 2.73 -0.40
C GLN A 167 3.08 2.55 1.10
N THR A 168 2.33 3.28 1.93
CA THR A 168 2.59 3.37 3.38
C THR A 168 1.38 3.07 4.27
N GLY A 169 0.19 2.88 3.68
CA GLY A 169 -1.05 2.72 4.42
C GLY A 169 -1.57 4.00 5.08
N SER A 170 -1.06 5.19 4.68
CA SER A 170 -1.52 6.49 5.17
C SER A 170 -1.40 7.54 4.10
N GLN A 171 -2.36 8.46 4.02
CA GLN A 171 -2.27 9.63 3.15
C GLN A 171 -1.22 10.64 3.64
N LEU A 172 -0.90 10.60 4.93
CA LEU A 172 0.10 11.47 5.55
C LEU A 172 1.47 10.79 5.58
N PRO A 173 2.55 11.54 5.30
CA PRO A 173 3.92 11.03 5.44
C PRO A 173 4.26 10.57 6.86
N GLY A 174 5.32 9.77 7.01
CA GLY A 174 5.88 9.35 8.30
C GLY A 174 5.70 7.88 8.63
N ARG A 175 4.87 7.14 7.89
CA ARG A 175 4.77 5.68 8.05
C ARG A 175 5.79 4.95 7.18
N PRO A 176 6.24 3.76 7.61
CA PRO A 176 7.11 2.93 6.80
C PRO A 176 6.43 2.48 5.50
N SER A 177 7.19 2.40 4.44
CA SER A 177 6.74 1.85 3.18
C SER A 177 6.56 0.33 3.24
N ALA A 178 5.82 -0.24 2.29
CA ALA A 178 5.59 -1.68 2.21
C ALA A 178 6.91 -2.47 2.18
N GLY A 179 7.91 -2.00 1.42
CA GLY A 179 9.24 -2.63 1.37
C GLY A 179 10.00 -2.52 2.70
N ALA A 180 9.85 -1.41 3.42
CA ALA A 180 10.44 -1.25 4.76
C ALA A 180 9.81 -2.23 5.76
N TRP A 181 8.49 -2.43 5.70
CA TRP A 181 7.80 -3.43 6.53
C TRP A 181 8.24 -4.86 6.21
N LEU A 182 8.41 -5.21 4.94
CA LEU A 182 8.92 -6.52 4.53
C LEU A 182 10.34 -6.75 5.05
N SER A 183 11.23 -5.75 4.89
CA SER A 183 12.59 -5.79 5.42
C SER A 183 12.62 -5.93 6.94
N TYR A 184 11.75 -5.21 7.65
CA TYR A 184 11.66 -5.27 9.11
C TYR A 184 11.14 -6.61 9.61
N GLY A 185 10.04 -7.10 9.03
CA GLY A 185 9.39 -8.34 9.49
C GLY A 185 10.12 -9.60 9.08
N LEU A 186 10.56 -9.67 7.83
CA LEU A 186 11.12 -10.89 7.23
C LEU A 186 12.65 -10.90 7.16
N GLY A 187 13.30 -9.74 7.37
CA GLY A 187 14.74 -9.60 7.25
C GLY A 187 15.24 -9.69 5.80
N SER A 188 16.47 -10.10 5.63
CA SER A 188 17.14 -10.25 4.33
C SER A 188 17.84 -11.59 4.21
N MET A 189 17.85 -12.13 3.00
CA MET A 189 18.69 -13.28 2.66
C MET A 189 20.16 -12.89 2.43
N ASN A 190 20.44 -11.59 2.30
CA ASN A 190 21.78 -11.05 2.10
C ASN A 190 22.23 -10.29 3.34
N GLN A 191 23.52 -10.41 3.67
CA GLN A 191 24.13 -9.64 4.76
C GLN A 191 24.80 -8.35 4.27
N ASN A 192 25.24 -8.33 3.01
CA ASN A 192 26.06 -7.25 2.45
C ASN A 192 25.35 -6.45 1.33
N LEU A 193 24.12 -6.78 1.01
CA LEU A 193 23.35 -6.10 -0.02
C LEU A 193 22.02 -5.56 0.58
N PRO A 194 21.51 -4.44 0.05
CA PRO A 194 20.23 -3.91 0.50
C PRO A 194 19.10 -4.93 0.31
N ALA A 195 18.26 -5.10 1.33
CA ALA A 195 17.08 -5.95 1.27
C ALA A 195 15.99 -5.34 0.40
N PHE A 196 15.94 -4.02 0.32
CA PHE A 196 14.93 -3.25 -0.39
C PHE A 196 15.60 -2.29 -1.37
N VAL A 197 15.44 -2.55 -2.66
CA VAL A 197 16.00 -1.75 -3.77
C VAL A 197 14.87 -1.08 -4.53
N VAL A 198 15.08 0.17 -4.91
CA VAL A 198 14.12 0.99 -5.67
C VAL A 198 14.74 1.39 -7.00
N LEU A 199 14.04 1.08 -8.07
CA LEU A 199 14.41 1.47 -9.43
C LEU A 199 13.40 2.50 -9.93
N HIS A 200 13.88 3.61 -10.43
CA HIS A 200 13.05 4.64 -11.04
C HIS A 200 13.09 4.51 -12.56
N SER A 201 11.93 4.44 -13.15
CA SER A 201 11.77 4.63 -14.58
C SER A 201 11.82 6.13 -14.88
N THR A 202 12.78 6.58 -15.67
CA THR A 202 12.82 7.95 -16.21
C THR A 202 12.02 7.98 -17.50
N VAL A 203 10.99 8.83 -17.55
CA VAL A 203 10.27 9.09 -18.79
C VAL A 203 11.13 10.05 -19.63
N ASN A 204 11.81 9.53 -20.65
CA ASN A 204 12.41 10.35 -21.67
C ASN A 204 11.29 11.00 -22.51
N GLY A 205 10.99 12.29 -22.28
CA GLY A 205 10.00 12.97 -23.11
C GLY A 205 9.22 14.11 -22.47
N GLY A 206 9.65 14.68 -21.35
CA GLY A 206 9.24 16.03 -20.95
C GLY A 206 7.81 16.26 -20.49
N PHE A 207 6.92 15.28 -20.51
CA PHE A 207 5.62 15.39 -19.86
C PHE A 207 5.74 14.82 -18.45
N GLY A 208 5.64 15.71 -17.47
CA GLY A 208 5.92 15.47 -16.07
C GLY A 208 5.27 14.21 -15.53
N GLY A 209 6.06 13.18 -15.35
CA GLY A 209 5.68 12.05 -14.52
C GLY A 209 5.33 12.55 -13.11
N GLN A 210 4.48 11.83 -12.41
CA GLN A 210 4.17 12.14 -11.02
C GLN A 210 5.46 12.17 -10.21
N ALA A 211 5.62 13.20 -9.39
CA ALA A 211 6.78 13.32 -8.53
C ALA A 211 6.86 12.12 -7.57
N LEU A 212 8.00 11.43 -7.60
CA LEU A 212 8.30 10.33 -6.69
C LEU A 212 9.18 10.87 -5.56
N TYR A 213 8.67 10.79 -4.36
CA TYR A 213 9.33 11.32 -3.16
C TYR A 213 9.97 10.18 -2.36
N ALA A 214 11.09 10.45 -1.71
CA ALA A 214 11.82 9.49 -0.88
C ALA A 214 10.94 8.83 0.21
N ARG A 215 9.88 9.50 0.67
CA ARG A 215 8.92 8.93 1.63
C ARG A 215 8.21 7.67 1.12
N LEU A 216 8.12 7.47 -0.20
CA LEU A 216 7.44 6.33 -0.81
C LEU A 216 8.20 5.01 -0.61
N TRP A 217 9.49 5.08 -0.30
CA TRP A 217 10.33 3.94 0.08
C TRP A 217 11.08 4.17 1.39
N GLY A 218 10.64 5.15 2.14
CA GLY A 218 11.21 5.49 3.44
C GLY A 218 10.92 4.44 4.51
N SER A 219 11.78 4.42 5.52
CA SER A 219 11.59 3.60 6.72
C SER A 219 10.56 4.16 7.70
N GLY A 220 10.08 5.40 7.51
CA GLY A 220 9.17 6.06 8.43
C GLY A 220 9.73 6.10 9.84
N PHE A 221 8.99 5.56 10.81
CA PHE A 221 9.42 5.45 12.21
C PHE A 221 10.30 4.21 12.50
N LEU A 222 10.54 3.34 11.51
CA LEU A 222 11.49 2.24 11.66
C LEU A 222 12.93 2.73 11.50
N SER A 223 13.89 1.89 11.88
CA SER A 223 15.31 2.15 11.65
C SER A 223 15.61 2.35 10.16
N THR A 224 16.50 3.28 9.83
CA THR A 224 16.92 3.60 8.47
C THR A 224 17.52 2.41 7.71
N ARG A 225 17.99 1.39 8.40
CA ARG A 225 18.46 0.13 7.77
C ARG A 225 17.38 -0.57 6.93
N HIS A 226 16.10 -0.25 7.16
CA HIS A 226 14.95 -0.80 6.41
C HIS A 226 14.49 0.11 5.27
N GLN A 227 15.15 1.25 5.08
CA GLN A 227 14.84 2.17 3.99
C GLN A 227 15.22 1.57 2.64
N GLY A 228 14.41 1.85 1.62
CA GLY A 228 14.72 1.48 0.25
C GLY A 228 15.93 2.25 -0.29
N VAL A 229 16.84 1.54 -0.93
CA VAL A 229 18.00 2.13 -1.60
C VAL A 229 17.62 2.40 -3.06
N SER A 230 17.58 3.68 -3.41
CA SER A 230 17.29 4.13 -4.77
C SER A 230 18.54 4.03 -5.64
N LEU A 231 18.47 3.24 -6.69
CA LEU A 231 19.52 3.19 -7.70
C LEU A 231 19.23 4.21 -8.81
N ARG A 232 20.24 4.93 -9.20
CA ARG A 232 20.20 5.91 -10.30
C ARG A 232 21.03 5.40 -11.47
N SER A 233 20.61 5.74 -12.69
CA SER A 233 21.36 5.39 -13.91
C SER A 233 22.53 6.32 -14.19
N SER A 234 22.55 7.49 -13.53
CA SER A 234 23.60 8.50 -13.68
C SER A 234 23.66 9.39 -12.44
N GLY A 235 24.81 10.01 -12.19
CA GLY A 235 25.08 10.85 -11.03
C GLY A 235 25.72 10.07 -9.88
N ASP A 236 26.12 10.81 -8.85
CA ASP A 236 26.69 10.26 -7.62
C ASP A 236 25.60 9.51 -6.82
N PRO A 237 25.90 8.36 -6.23
CA PRO A 237 24.92 7.56 -5.47
C PRO A 237 24.36 8.27 -4.25
#